data_698f8a28433c4ad6574d24ab2a51eb1e
#
_entry.id   698f8a28433c4ad6574d24ab2a51eb1e
#
_cell.length_a   1.000
_cell.length_b   1.000
_cell.length_c   1.000
_cell.angle_alpha   90.00
_cell.angle_beta   90.00
_cell.angle_gamma   90.00
#
_symmetry.space_group_name_H-M   'P 1'
#
loop_
_entity.id
_entity.type
_entity.pdbx_description
1 polymer ?
#
loop_
_entity_poly.entity_id
_entity_poly.type
_entity_poly.pdbx_seq_one_letter_code
_entity_poly.pdbx_strand_id
1 'polypeptide(L)'
;MASAPPPCAAPAVPRMKLGSEGMEVSAQGLGCMGMSVAYGPPKPDADMVALIHHAVAAGVTFLDTSDVYGPHTNETLLGKALQGGGVRDRVDLATKFGAFLSEDGWNVRGDPAYVREACEGSLKRLGVDCIDLYCQHRVDTRVPIEVTIGELKKLVQEGKIKYIGLSEASASTIRRAHAVHPITSVQIECHYGVGTELGIGIVCYSPLGRGFFSVGSKLADSLSDDDFRKVLPRFQPENLEKNALIFESVNAMATRKGCTPSQLALAWVHHQGSDVCPIPGTTKMENFNQNVGALSVKLTPEEMAELESYAATGDVHAVHEPTYCVDAVRVESGNGMCVHVAAMRATWSSCTSGPWDGTDRPVCGLIT
;
A
#
# COMPACT_ATOMS: atom_id res chain seq x y z
N MET A 1 27.40 -35.22 19.51
CA MET A 1 26.19 -34.48 19.08
C MET A 1 26.67 -33.10 18.64
N ALA A 2 26.69 -32.84 17.33
CA ALA A 2 27.05 -31.52 16.83
C ALA A 2 25.90 -30.57 17.13
N SER A 3 26.16 -29.45 17.81
CA SER A 3 25.20 -28.40 18.05
C SER A 3 24.78 -27.79 16.68
N ALA A 4 23.48 -27.65 16.48
CA ALA A 4 22.98 -26.93 15.32
C ALA A 4 23.62 -25.54 15.24
N PRO A 5 23.99 -25.04 14.05
CA PRO A 5 24.54 -23.70 13.91
C PRO A 5 23.49 -22.68 14.42
N PRO A 6 23.94 -21.58 15.06
CA PRO A 6 23.02 -20.54 15.50
C PRO A 6 22.21 -20.01 14.31
N PRO A 7 20.94 -19.67 14.50
CA PRO A 7 20.13 -19.09 13.43
C PRO A 7 20.84 -17.85 12.90
N CYS A 8 21.03 -17.82 11.59
CA CYS A 8 21.60 -16.66 10.90
C CYS A 8 20.79 -15.43 11.30
N ALA A 9 21.43 -14.42 11.86
CA ALA A 9 20.75 -13.17 12.19
C ALA A 9 20.03 -12.66 10.94
N ALA A 10 18.74 -12.37 11.05
CA ALA A 10 18.00 -11.80 9.94
C ALA A 10 18.74 -10.55 9.45
N PRO A 11 18.91 -10.36 8.14
CA PRO A 11 19.58 -9.18 7.61
C PRO A 11 18.87 -7.92 8.14
N ALA A 12 19.66 -6.93 8.57
CA ALA A 12 19.10 -5.66 9.01
C ALA A 12 18.29 -5.07 7.86
N VAL A 13 17.05 -4.64 8.13
CA VAL A 13 16.19 -4.01 7.14
C VAL A 13 16.82 -2.67 6.73
N PRO A 14 17.17 -2.46 5.45
CA PRO A 14 17.79 -1.21 5.03
C PRO A 14 16.81 -0.05 5.10
N ARG A 15 17.33 1.18 5.22
CA ARG A 15 16.55 2.41 5.05
C ARG A 15 16.54 2.81 3.56
N MET A 16 15.46 3.46 3.14
CA MET A 16 15.29 3.99 1.79
C MET A 16 14.67 5.39 1.84
N LYS A 17 14.90 6.19 0.81
CA LYS A 17 14.20 7.46 0.63
C LYS A 17 12.81 7.18 0.03
N LEU A 18 11.78 7.75 0.66
CA LEU A 18 10.42 7.70 0.16
C LEU A 18 10.12 9.04 -0.54
N GLY A 19 10.34 9.07 -1.85
CA GLY A 19 10.25 10.28 -2.65
C GLY A 19 11.44 11.23 -2.45
N SER A 20 11.30 12.46 -2.96
CA SER A 20 12.36 13.49 -3.00
C SER A 20 12.35 14.45 -1.82
N GLU A 21 11.31 14.46 -1.00
CA GLU A 21 11.08 15.43 0.07
C GLU A 21 11.87 15.15 1.36
N GLY A 22 12.80 14.20 1.32
CA GLY A 22 13.70 13.89 2.44
C GLY A 22 13.15 12.92 3.47
N MET A 23 11.96 12.34 3.27
CA MET A 23 11.46 11.27 4.12
C MET A 23 12.27 10.00 3.91
N GLU A 24 12.76 9.42 5.00
CA GLU A 24 13.41 8.10 4.99
C GLU A 24 12.58 7.10 5.80
N VAL A 25 12.40 5.92 5.24
CA VAL A 25 11.63 4.83 5.87
C VAL A 25 12.41 3.51 5.81
N SER A 26 12.02 2.50 6.57
CA SER A 26 12.51 1.14 6.33
C SER A 26 12.09 0.68 4.91
N ALA A 27 12.95 -0.03 4.20
CA ALA A 27 12.69 -0.48 2.81
C ALA A 27 11.44 -1.37 2.68
N GLN A 28 10.96 -1.91 3.78
CA GLN A 28 9.67 -2.59 3.92
C GLN A 28 8.99 -2.06 5.17
N GLY A 29 7.72 -1.68 5.06
CA GLY A 29 6.90 -1.28 6.19
C GLY A 29 6.02 -2.41 6.71
N LEU A 30 5.18 -2.10 7.68
CA LEU A 30 4.17 -2.99 8.26
C LEU A 30 2.79 -2.35 8.13
N GLY A 31 1.92 -2.95 7.31
CA GLY A 31 0.49 -2.61 7.26
C GLY A 31 -0.25 -3.17 8.47
N CYS A 32 -0.91 -2.31 9.23
CA CYS A 32 -1.52 -2.69 10.51
C CYS A 32 -3.04 -2.98 10.42
N MET A 33 -3.68 -2.76 9.26
CA MET A 33 -5.14 -2.92 9.09
C MET A 33 -5.67 -4.25 9.63
N GLY A 34 -5.05 -5.37 9.25
CA GLY A 34 -5.52 -6.72 9.60
C GLY A 34 -5.41 -7.07 11.09
N MET A 35 -4.82 -6.20 11.92
CA MET A 35 -4.78 -6.38 13.37
C MET A 35 -6.12 -6.09 14.02
N SER A 36 -6.94 -5.22 13.40
CA SER A 36 -8.20 -4.71 13.98
C SER A 36 -9.43 -4.94 13.12
N VAL A 37 -9.27 -5.17 11.79
CA VAL A 37 -10.42 -5.23 10.86
C VAL A 37 -10.11 -6.02 9.58
N ALA A 38 -11.13 -6.38 8.85
CA ALA A 38 -11.18 -6.90 7.49
C ALA A 38 -10.79 -8.37 7.30
N TYR A 39 -9.86 -8.92 8.07
CA TYR A 39 -9.37 -10.29 7.90
C TYR A 39 -9.76 -11.19 9.09
N GLY A 40 -11.07 -11.26 9.33
CA GLY A 40 -11.66 -11.92 10.48
C GLY A 40 -11.63 -11.04 11.75
N PRO A 41 -11.90 -11.62 12.94
CA PRO A 41 -12.05 -10.85 14.17
C PRO A 41 -10.76 -10.13 14.58
N PRO A 42 -10.88 -8.98 15.26
CA PRO A 42 -9.73 -8.26 15.83
C PRO A 42 -8.84 -9.18 16.67
N LYS A 43 -7.55 -8.95 16.63
CA LYS A 43 -6.58 -9.73 17.42
C LYS A 43 -6.37 -9.12 18.80
N PRO A 44 -5.95 -9.90 19.80
CA PRO A 44 -5.63 -9.38 21.13
C PRO A 44 -4.57 -8.26 21.06
N ASP A 45 -4.82 -7.15 21.70
CA ASP A 45 -3.92 -5.99 21.69
C ASP A 45 -2.50 -6.35 22.12
N ALA A 46 -2.35 -7.17 23.18
CA ALA A 46 -1.05 -7.55 23.69
C ALA A 46 -0.18 -8.28 22.64
N ASP A 47 -0.80 -9.16 21.84
CA ASP A 47 -0.11 -9.90 20.79
C ASP A 47 0.33 -8.95 19.65
N MET A 48 -0.55 -8.00 19.30
CA MET A 48 -0.27 -7.04 18.23
C MET A 48 0.78 -6.00 18.66
N VAL A 49 0.74 -5.53 19.90
CA VAL A 49 1.79 -4.69 20.48
C VAL A 49 3.14 -5.43 20.45
N ALA A 50 3.16 -6.70 20.86
CA ALA A 50 4.39 -7.51 20.80
C ALA A 50 4.90 -7.68 19.36
N LEU A 51 4.01 -7.87 18.38
CA LEU A 51 4.37 -7.94 16.96
C LEU A 51 4.97 -6.62 16.46
N ILE A 52 4.34 -5.48 16.80
CA ILE A 52 4.86 -4.15 16.43
C ILE A 52 6.26 -3.93 17.04
N HIS A 53 6.44 -4.24 18.32
CA HIS A 53 7.74 -4.12 18.97
C HIS A 53 8.80 -5.04 18.34
N HIS A 54 8.42 -6.26 17.97
CA HIS A 54 9.29 -7.18 17.22
C HIS A 54 9.68 -6.60 15.86
N ALA A 55 8.72 -6.02 15.13
CA ALA A 55 8.98 -5.39 13.84
C ALA A 55 9.98 -4.24 13.94
N VAL A 56 9.77 -3.34 14.91
CA VAL A 56 10.68 -2.21 15.17
C VAL A 56 12.08 -2.69 15.60
N ALA A 57 12.16 -3.73 16.42
CA ALA A 57 13.44 -4.34 16.81
C ALA A 57 14.17 -4.98 15.63
N ALA A 58 13.44 -5.54 14.65
CA ALA A 58 13.99 -6.09 13.42
C ALA A 58 14.38 -5.02 12.37
N GLY A 59 14.09 -3.73 12.64
CA GLY A 59 14.42 -2.62 11.73
C GLY A 59 13.29 -2.23 10.76
N VAL A 60 12.09 -2.82 10.87
CA VAL A 60 10.89 -2.37 10.16
C VAL A 60 10.26 -1.24 10.96
N THR A 61 10.51 0.00 10.55
CA THR A 61 10.12 1.22 11.28
C THR A 61 8.95 1.96 10.66
N PHE A 62 8.63 1.70 9.40
CA PHE A 62 7.50 2.33 8.73
C PHE A 62 6.20 1.58 9.07
N LEU A 63 5.35 2.20 9.90
CA LEU A 63 4.07 1.64 10.34
C LEU A 63 2.91 2.38 9.65
N ASP A 64 2.02 1.62 9.00
CA ASP A 64 0.87 2.17 8.27
C ASP A 64 -0.45 1.78 8.93
N THR A 65 -1.25 2.78 9.28
CA THR A 65 -2.60 2.65 9.83
C THR A 65 -3.59 3.60 9.13
N SER A 66 -4.80 3.74 9.66
CA SER A 66 -5.82 4.72 9.24
C SER A 66 -6.86 4.90 10.34
N ASP A 67 -7.49 6.07 10.37
CA ASP A 67 -8.60 6.39 11.26
C ASP A 67 -9.81 5.44 11.07
N VAL A 68 -10.08 5.01 9.83
CA VAL A 68 -11.20 4.11 9.52
C VAL A 68 -10.96 2.66 9.92
N TYR A 69 -9.73 2.25 10.25
CA TYR A 69 -9.44 0.87 10.60
C TYR A 69 -9.99 0.50 11.98
N GLY A 70 -10.99 -0.42 11.99
CA GLY A 70 -11.67 -0.95 13.16
C GLY A 70 -12.52 0.04 13.97
N PRO A 71 -13.33 0.91 13.41
CA PRO A 71 -13.22 2.37 13.39
C PRO A 71 -12.43 2.92 14.58
N HIS A 72 -11.31 3.55 14.28
CA HIS A 72 -10.36 4.18 15.24
C HIS A 72 -9.58 3.21 16.16
N THR A 73 -10.00 1.95 16.31
CA THR A 73 -9.34 1.02 17.26
C THR A 73 -7.92 0.67 16.85
N ASN A 74 -7.61 0.68 15.55
CA ASN A 74 -6.26 0.41 15.05
C ASN A 74 -5.27 1.52 15.44
N GLU A 75 -5.64 2.78 15.33
CA GLU A 75 -4.79 3.89 15.82
C GLU A 75 -4.62 3.83 17.33
N THR A 76 -5.66 3.47 18.09
CA THR A 76 -5.57 3.27 19.54
C THR A 76 -4.61 2.12 19.90
N LEU A 77 -4.62 1.03 19.14
CA LEU A 77 -3.68 -0.08 19.29
C LEU A 77 -2.24 0.38 19.04
N LEU A 78 -2.01 1.10 17.93
CA LEU A 78 -0.67 1.64 17.64
C LEU A 78 -0.23 2.62 18.74
N GLY A 79 -1.13 3.48 19.22
CA GLY A 79 -0.87 4.38 20.35
C GLY A 79 -0.31 3.62 21.56
N LYS A 80 -0.90 2.47 21.92
CA LYS A 80 -0.38 1.61 23.00
C LYS A 80 1.02 1.08 22.70
N ALA A 81 1.29 0.67 21.44
CA ALA A 81 2.59 0.16 21.04
C ALA A 81 3.68 1.25 21.00
N LEU A 82 3.31 2.49 20.73
CA LEU A 82 4.23 3.64 20.66
C LEU A 82 4.60 4.19 22.05
N GLN A 83 3.82 3.87 23.09
CA GLN A 83 4.07 4.35 24.44
C GLN A 83 5.26 3.62 25.10
N GLY A 84 6.15 4.39 25.72
CA GLY A 84 7.29 3.87 26.47
C GLY A 84 8.46 3.41 25.61
N GLY A 85 9.60 3.22 26.23
CA GLY A 85 10.82 2.62 25.63
C GLY A 85 11.42 3.34 24.43
N GLY A 86 11.02 4.58 24.11
CA GLY A 86 11.52 5.31 22.95
C GLY A 86 11.11 4.68 21.61
N VAL A 87 10.01 3.93 21.57
CA VAL A 87 9.51 3.29 20.32
C VAL A 87 9.11 4.35 19.31
N ARG A 88 8.40 5.41 19.75
CA ARG A 88 7.94 6.49 18.84
C ARG A 88 9.10 7.14 18.06
N ASP A 89 10.23 7.34 18.70
CA ASP A 89 11.40 8.01 18.08
C ASP A 89 12.07 7.15 17.00
N ARG A 90 11.76 5.86 16.96
CA ARG A 90 12.29 4.90 15.99
C ARG A 90 11.31 4.56 14.88
N VAL A 91 10.10 5.13 14.92
CA VAL A 91 9.01 4.80 13.99
C VAL A 91 8.75 5.96 13.06
N ASP A 92 8.60 5.63 11.79
CA ASP A 92 8.05 6.48 10.73
C ASP A 92 6.55 6.17 10.64
N LEU A 93 5.70 6.99 11.25
CA LEU A 93 4.27 6.71 11.44
C LEU A 93 3.44 7.30 10.32
N ALA A 94 2.71 6.44 9.59
CA ALA A 94 1.73 6.84 8.61
C ALA A 94 0.31 6.53 9.07
N THR A 95 -0.59 7.51 8.93
CA THR A 95 -2.04 7.30 9.07
C THR A 95 -2.81 8.06 8.01
N LYS A 96 -4.11 7.79 7.89
CA LYS A 96 -4.94 8.29 6.80
C LYS A 96 -6.27 8.82 7.35
N PHE A 97 -6.86 9.75 6.59
CA PHE A 97 -8.19 10.33 6.82
C PHE A 97 -8.99 10.36 5.53
N GLY A 98 -10.24 10.71 5.62
CA GLY A 98 -11.08 11.03 4.46
C GLY A 98 -12.03 9.92 4.06
N ALA A 99 -11.78 8.68 4.44
CA ALA A 99 -12.71 7.58 4.23
C ALA A 99 -13.37 7.19 5.56
N PHE A 100 -14.68 7.00 5.59
CA PHE A 100 -15.40 6.58 6.80
C PHE A 100 -16.64 5.77 6.45
N LEU A 101 -17.10 4.95 7.38
CA LEU A 101 -18.32 4.18 7.26
C LEU A 101 -19.46 4.92 7.97
N SER A 102 -20.56 5.20 7.26
CA SER A 102 -21.80 5.73 7.81
C SER A 102 -22.93 4.70 7.70
N GLU A 103 -24.14 5.04 8.15
CA GLU A 103 -25.33 4.20 7.98
C GLU A 103 -25.65 3.94 6.50
N ASP A 104 -25.33 4.89 5.61
CA ASP A 104 -25.53 4.80 4.16
C ASP A 104 -24.38 4.06 3.43
N GLY A 105 -23.39 3.52 4.17
CA GLY A 105 -22.24 2.84 3.63
C GLY A 105 -20.96 3.68 3.64
N TRP A 106 -20.04 3.39 2.73
CA TRP A 106 -18.77 4.08 2.62
C TRP A 106 -18.93 5.50 2.08
N ASN A 107 -18.30 6.44 2.76
CA ASN A 107 -18.29 7.85 2.42
C ASN A 107 -16.86 8.42 2.45
N VAL A 108 -16.69 9.56 1.79
CA VAL A 108 -15.42 10.30 1.78
C VAL A 108 -15.65 11.78 2.14
N ARG A 109 -14.68 12.39 2.83
CA ARG A 109 -14.67 13.82 3.14
C ARG A 109 -13.27 14.41 2.96
N GLY A 110 -13.20 15.59 2.33
CA GLY A 110 -11.95 16.32 2.11
C GLY A 110 -12.06 17.81 2.47
N ASP A 111 -13.15 18.24 3.09
CA ASP A 111 -13.32 19.65 3.48
C ASP A 111 -12.35 20.04 4.62
N PRO A 112 -11.88 21.30 4.67
CA PRO A 112 -10.83 21.73 5.60
C PRO A 112 -11.18 21.53 7.08
N ALA A 113 -12.44 21.70 7.47
CA ALA A 113 -12.86 21.53 8.85
C ALA A 113 -12.73 20.06 9.28
N TYR A 114 -13.17 19.15 8.42
CA TYR A 114 -13.03 17.70 8.65
C TYR A 114 -11.58 17.24 8.65
N VAL A 115 -10.77 17.73 7.70
CA VAL A 115 -9.32 17.39 7.64
C VAL A 115 -8.64 17.69 8.98
N ARG A 116 -8.93 18.85 9.54
CA ARG A 116 -8.38 19.26 10.84
C ARG A 116 -8.89 18.40 11.99
N GLU A 117 -10.21 18.20 12.08
CA GLU A 117 -10.84 17.36 13.10
C GLU A 117 -10.27 15.93 13.07
N ALA A 118 -10.15 15.33 11.88
CA ALA A 118 -9.61 13.99 11.70
C ALA A 118 -8.15 13.89 12.13
N CYS A 119 -7.32 14.88 11.78
CA CYS A 119 -5.92 14.95 12.18
C CYS A 119 -5.76 15.02 13.71
N GLU A 120 -6.51 15.91 14.37
CA GLU A 120 -6.48 16.04 15.82
C GLU A 120 -6.98 14.78 16.52
N GLY A 121 -7.99 14.14 15.95
CA GLY A 121 -8.48 12.85 16.41
C GLY A 121 -7.40 11.75 16.31
N SER A 122 -6.69 11.68 15.20
CA SER A 122 -5.59 10.73 14.99
C SER A 122 -4.43 10.95 15.95
N LEU A 123 -3.98 12.20 16.11
CA LEU A 123 -2.93 12.58 17.08
C LEU A 123 -3.30 12.11 18.49
N LYS A 124 -4.54 12.34 18.90
CA LYS A 124 -5.05 11.94 20.23
C LYS A 124 -5.07 10.42 20.40
N ARG A 125 -5.57 9.65 19.40
CA ARG A 125 -5.67 8.18 19.49
C ARG A 125 -4.29 7.52 19.46
N LEU A 126 -3.39 8.05 18.64
CA LEU A 126 -2.00 7.58 18.54
C LEU A 126 -1.14 8.03 19.73
N GLY A 127 -1.58 9.05 20.50
CA GLY A 127 -0.85 9.59 21.65
C GLY A 127 0.48 10.24 21.23
N VAL A 128 0.48 10.97 20.11
CA VAL A 128 1.66 11.63 19.54
C VAL A 128 1.36 13.10 19.23
N ASP A 129 2.38 13.94 19.26
CA ASP A 129 2.26 15.35 18.93
C ASP A 129 2.37 15.62 17.42
N CYS A 130 2.98 14.69 16.68
CA CYS A 130 3.19 14.83 15.24
C CYS A 130 3.09 13.46 14.54
N ILE A 131 2.41 13.43 13.38
CA ILE A 131 2.35 12.30 12.46
C ILE A 131 3.43 12.49 11.39
N ASP A 132 4.19 11.43 11.06
CA ASP A 132 5.26 11.56 10.05
C ASP A 132 4.68 11.67 8.63
N LEU A 133 3.75 10.79 8.24
CA LEU A 133 3.10 10.83 6.94
C LEU A 133 1.57 10.81 7.11
N TYR A 134 0.89 11.86 6.68
CA TYR A 134 -0.57 11.96 6.75
C TYR A 134 -1.18 11.92 5.35
N CYS A 135 -2.02 10.91 5.10
CA CYS A 135 -2.53 10.64 3.77
C CYS A 135 -4.04 10.89 3.66
N GLN A 136 -4.47 11.48 2.55
CA GLN A 136 -5.88 11.39 2.16
C GLN A 136 -6.15 9.98 1.63
N HIS A 137 -7.00 9.20 2.33
CA HIS A 137 -7.26 7.79 2.05
C HIS A 137 -7.99 7.59 0.72
N ARG A 138 -8.99 8.46 0.46
CA ARG A 138 -9.71 8.55 -0.84
C ARG A 138 -10.02 10.01 -1.12
N VAL A 139 -9.92 10.39 -2.39
CA VAL A 139 -10.17 11.77 -2.82
C VAL A 139 -11.66 12.06 -2.79
N ASP A 140 -12.05 13.17 -2.14
CA ASP A 140 -13.43 13.68 -2.18
C ASP A 140 -13.61 14.54 -3.42
N THR A 141 -14.27 14.02 -4.45
CA THR A 141 -14.46 14.73 -5.72
C THR A 141 -15.39 15.94 -5.63
N ARG A 142 -16.09 16.11 -4.50
CA ARG A 142 -16.95 17.27 -4.22
C ARG A 142 -16.15 18.48 -3.71
N VAL A 143 -14.90 18.26 -3.29
CA VAL A 143 -13.98 19.27 -2.78
C VAL A 143 -12.77 19.34 -3.71
N PRO A 144 -12.45 20.49 -4.32
CA PRO A 144 -11.23 20.61 -5.11
C PRO A 144 -10.01 20.18 -4.29
N ILE A 145 -9.15 19.35 -4.88
CA ILE A 145 -8.01 18.78 -4.17
C ILE A 145 -7.08 19.87 -3.60
N GLU A 146 -7.01 21.01 -4.28
CA GLU A 146 -6.22 22.17 -3.85
C GLU A 146 -6.68 22.70 -2.50
N VAL A 147 -7.99 22.62 -2.20
CA VAL A 147 -8.57 23.07 -0.91
C VAL A 147 -8.16 22.11 0.20
N THR A 148 -8.25 20.81 -0.04
CA THR A 148 -7.81 19.77 0.92
C THR A 148 -6.31 19.88 1.19
N ILE A 149 -5.48 19.98 0.15
CA ILE A 149 -4.02 20.12 0.29
C ILE A 149 -3.65 21.45 0.95
N GLY A 150 -4.42 22.52 0.67
CA GLY A 150 -4.24 23.82 1.35
C GLY A 150 -4.39 23.71 2.86
N GLU A 151 -5.31 22.87 3.37
CA GLU A 151 -5.44 22.63 4.80
C GLU A 151 -4.32 21.74 5.36
N LEU A 152 -3.97 20.67 4.63
CA LEU A 152 -2.82 19.81 5.01
C LEU A 152 -1.51 20.61 5.10
N LYS A 153 -1.28 21.55 4.18
CA LYS A 153 -0.14 22.48 4.23
C LYS A 153 -0.10 23.29 5.53
N LYS A 154 -1.27 23.74 6.05
CA LYS A 154 -1.32 24.44 7.34
C LYS A 154 -0.96 23.50 8.49
N LEU A 155 -1.43 22.24 8.45
CA LEU A 155 -1.05 21.25 9.47
C LEU A 155 0.45 20.94 9.46
N VAL A 156 1.11 20.97 8.29
CA VAL A 156 2.59 20.92 8.20
C VAL A 156 3.21 22.13 8.88
N GLN A 157 2.73 23.34 8.57
CA GLN A 157 3.24 24.59 9.16
C GLN A 157 3.05 24.64 10.68
N GLU A 158 1.98 24.02 11.20
CA GLU A 158 1.71 23.88 12.63
C GLU A 158 2.54 22.78 13.30
N GLY A 159 3.28 21.97 12.54
CA GLY A 159 4.08 20.84 13.04
C GLY A 159 3.25 19.63 13.48
N LYS A 160 1.96 19.57 13.12
CA LYS A 160 1.08 18.43 13.44
C LYS A 160 1.32 17.24 12.53
N ILE A 161 1.77 17.47 11.32
CA ILE A 161 2.19 16.46 10.35
C ILE A 161 3.50 16.89 9.70
N LYS A 162 4.35 15.92 9.25
CA LYS A 162 5.61 16.26 8.56
C LYS A 162 5.44 16.19 7.05
N TYR A 163 4.86 15.13 6.54
CA TYR A 163 4.75 14.83 5.12
C TYR A 163 3.30 14.55 4.72
N ILE A 164 2.98 14.89 3.47
CA ILE A 164 1.63 14.70 2.89
C ILE A 164 1.69 13.55 1.88
N GLY A 165 0.70 12.64 1.97
CA GLY A 165 0.48 11.57 1.02
C GLY A 165 -0.94 11.58 0.44
N LEU A 166 -1.11 10.88 -0.66
CA LEU A 166 -2.40 10.55 -1.27
C LEU A 166 -2.53 9.03 -1.41
N SER A 167 -3.76 8.52 -1.47
CA SER A 167 -4.01 7.11 -1.76
C SER A 167 -5.03 6.99 -2.88
N GLU A 168 -4.74 6.12 -3.88
CA GLU A 168 -5.59 5.82 -5.03
C GLU A 168 -6.08 7.08 -5.78
N ALA A 169 -5.22 8.10 -5.91
CA ALA A 169 -5.51 9.32 -6.63
C ALA A 169 -5.08 9.23 -8.10
N SER A 170 -5.84 9.87 -8.99
CA SER A 170 -5.48 9.96 -10.41
C SER A 170 -4.21 10.79 -10.63
N ALA A 171 -3.51 10.54 -11.73
CA ALA A 171 -2.31 11.30 -12.09
C ALA A 171 -2.57 12.81 -12.20
N SER A 172 -3.75 13.21 -12.72
CA SER A 172 -4.16 14.61 -12.81
C SER A 172 -4.35 15.23 -11.43
N THR A 173 -5.03 14.52 -10.52
CA THR A 173 -5.24 14.96 -9.14
C THR A 173 -3.92 15.07 -8.39
N ILE A 174 -3.00 14.12 -8.57
CA ILE A 174 -1.67 14.17 -7.94
C ILE A 174 -0.90 15.40 -8.41
N ARG A 175 -0.87 15.72 -9.73
CA ARG A 175 -0.20 16.93 -10.23
C ARG A 175 -0.78 18.21 -9.66
N ARG A 176 -2.11 18.32 -9.60
CA ARG A 176 -2.80 19.47 -9.01
C ARG A 176 -2.49 19.62 -7.51
N ALA A 177 -2.52 18.52 -6.78
CA ALA A 177 -2.16 18.47 -5.37
C ALA A 177 -0.72 18.91 -5.13
N HIS A 178 0.22 18.35 -5.90
CA HIS A 178 1.65 18.62 -5.80
C HIS A 178 1.99 20.07 -6.12
N ALA A 179 1.23 20.73 -6.98
CA ALA A 179 1.39 22.17 -7.29
C ALA A 179 1.03 23.09 -6.09
N VAL A 180 0.20 22.64 -5.14
CA VAL A 180 -0.14 23.40 -3.92
C VAL A 180 0.88 23.18 -2.81
N HIS A 181 1.30 21.93 -2.64
CA HIS A 181 2.32 21.50 -1.69
C HIS A 181 2.92 20.17 -2.19
N PRO A 182 4.24 19.96 -2.06
CA PRO A 182 4.85 18.70 -2.43
C PRO A 182 4.12 17.50 -1.80
N ILE A 183 3.79 16.51 -2.63
CA ILE A 183 3.28 15.23 -2.20
C ILE A 183 4.47 14.28 -2.07
N THR A 184 4.68 13.74 -0.88
CA THR A 184 5.83 12.90 -0.57
C THR A 184 5.63 11.47 -1.07
N SER A 185 4.41 10.93 -0.92
CA SER A 185 4.11 9.57 -1.36
C SER A 185 2.70 9.42 -1.90
N VAL A 186 2.54 8.43 -2.77
CA VAL A 186 1.24 7.91 -3.16
C VAL A 186 1.13 6.45 -2.74
N GLN A 187 0.06 6.12 -2.01
CA GLN A 187 -0.22 4.74 -1.61
C GLN A 187 -1.19 4.10 -2.61
N ILE A 188 -0.78 2.99 -3.21
CA ILE A 188 -1.52 2.28 -4.26
C ILE A 188 -1.44 0.76 -4.08
N GLU A 189 -2.41 0.01 -4.62
CA GLU A 189 -2.36 -1.45 -4.65
C GLU A 189 -1.37 -1.93 -5.71
N CYS A 190 -0.07 -1.99 -5.37
CA CYS A 190 1.03 -2.55 -6.18
C CYS A 190 0.96 -2.25 -7.70
N HIS A 191 0.65 -1.01 -8.10
CA HIS A 191 0.62 -0.57 -9.49
C HIS A 191 1.57 0.60 -9.71
N TYR A 192 2.19 0.62 -10.90
CA TYR A 192 3.24 1.59 -11.22
C TYR A 192 2.77 2.66 -12.21
N GLY A 193 3.28 3.88 -12.08
CA GLY A 193 3.28 4.80 -13.18
C GLY A 193 3.41 6.31 -12.93
N VAL A 194 3.24 6.84 -11.72
CA VAL A 194 3.16 8.31 -11.51
C VAL A 194 4.29 8.88 -10.64
N GLY A 195 4.97 8.04 -9.85
CA GLY A 195 5.92 8.50 -8.83
C GLY A 195 7.17 9.18 -9.38
N THR A 196 7.75 8.63 -10.45
CA THR A 196 9.10 9.02 -10.90
C THR A 196 9.20 10.42 -11.51
N GLU A 197 8.14 10.93 -12.16
CA GLU A 197 8.15 12.25 -12.79
C GLU A 197 8.23 13.41 -11.79
N LEU A 198 7.54 13.28 -10.67
CA LEU A 198 7.44 14.30 -9.62
C LEU A 198 8.32 14.01 -8.40
N GLY A 199 9.13 12.95 -8.43
CA GLY A 199 9.92 12.54 -7.28
C GLY A 199 9.08 12.05 -6.10
N ILE A 200 7.88 11.48 -6.36
CA ILE A 200 6.94 10.99 -5.35
C ILE A 200 7.23 9.52 -5.08
N GLY A 201 7.38 9.14 -3.81
CA GLY A 201 7.57 7.75 -3.40
C GLY A 201 6.29 6.93 -3.50
N ILE A 202 6.42 5.62 -3.69
CA ILE A 202 5.29 4.69 -3.77
C ILE A 202 5.21 3.85 -2.51
N VAL A 203 4.06 3.89 -1.83
CA VAL A 203 3.72 2.96 -0.76
C VAL A 203 2.79 1.89 -1.34
N CYS A 204 3.27 0.65 -1.38
CA CYS A 204 2.57 -0.45 -2.02
C CYS A 204 1.79 -1.28 -1.00
N TYR A 205 0.46 -1.10 -0.94
CA TYR A 205 -0.38 -1.91 -0.05
C TYR A 205 -0.84 -3.21 -0.72
N SER A 206 -1.23 -4.19 0.10
CA SER A 206 -1.63 -5.55 -0.34
C SER A 206 -0.62 -6.25 -1.27
N PRO A 207 0.70 -6.16 -1.04
CA PRO A 207 1.71 -6.68 -1.97
C PRO A 207 1.67 -8.20 -2.13
N LEU A 208 0.94 -8.91 -1.28
CA LEU A 208 0.71 -10.35 -1.35
C LEU A 208 -0.68 -10.72 -1.91
N GLY A 209 -1.33 -9.82 -2.64
CA GLY A 209 -2.68 -10.05 -3.16
C GLY A 209 -3.68 -10.37 -2.06
N ARG A 210 -3.63 -9.64 -0.93
CA ARG A 210 -4.44 -9.88 0.28
C ARG A 210 -4.24 -11.28 0.87
N GLY A 211 -3.03 -11.81 0.75
CA GLY A 211 -2.64 -13.15 1.24
C GLY A 211 -2.74 -14.26 0.20
N PHE A 212 -3.19 -13.98 -1.02
CA PHE A 212 -3.29 -14.98 -2.08
C PHE A 212 -1.92 -15.61 -2.38
N PHE A 213 -0.85 -14.82 -2.47
CA PHE A 213 0.50 -15.32 -2.70
C PHE A 213 1.14 -16.03 -1.49
N SER A 214 0.39 -16.22 -0.39
CA SER A 214 0.87 -17.04 0.73
C SER A 214 0.55 -18.52 0.54
N VAL A 215 -0.67 -18.85 0.10
CA VAL A 215 -1.17 -20.24 0.04
C VAL A 215 -2.02 -20.54 -1.20
N GLY A 216 -2.12 -19.60 -2.14
CA GLY A 216 -2.89 -19.74 -3.38
C GLY A 216 -4.40 -19.80 -3.14
N SER A 217 -5.11 -20.53 -4.02
CA SER A 217 -6.56 -20.68 -3.97
C SER A 217 -7.08 -21.31 -2.67
N LYS A 218 -6.25 -22.08 -1.95
CA LYS A 218 -6.61 -22.66 -0.63
C LYS A 218 -6.93 -21.61 0.41
N LEU A 219 -6.53 -20.34 0.19
CA LEU A 219 -6.91 -19.26 1.09
C LEU A 219 -8.42 -19.11 1.18
N ALA A 220 -9.12 -19.22 0.05
CA ALA A 220 -10.59 -19.06 -0.01
C ALA A 220 -11.32 -20.03 0.93
N ASP A 221 -10.83 -21.28 1.05
CA ASP A 221 -11.43 -22.32 1.90
C ASP A 221 -11.27 -22.04 3.39
N SER A 222 -10.33 -21.17 3.76
CA SER A 222 -9.98 -20.84 5.15
C SER A 222 -10.56 -19.51 5.66
N LEU A 223 -11.28 -18.79 4.82
CA LEU A 223 -11.85 -17.48 5.18
C LEU A 223 -13.10 -17.67 6.06
N SER A 224 -13.17 -16.94 7.18
CA SER A 224 -14.36 -16.85 8.02
C SER A 224 -15.52 -16.16 7.30
N ASP A 225 -16.74 -16.30 7.80
CA ASP A 225 -17.93 -15.76 7.12
C ASP A 225 -17.95 -14.23 7.06
N ASP A 226 -17.33 -13.59 8.01
CA ASP A 226 -17.16 -12.13 8.13
C ASP A 226 -15.88 -11.60 7.47
N ASP A 227 -15.10 -12.45 6.80
CA ASP A 227 -13.88 -12.04 6.13
C ASP A 227 -14.20 -11.27 4.84
N PHE A 228 -13.78 -10.00 4.80
CA PHE A 228 -14.03 -9.10 3.66
C PHE A 228 -13.51 -9.66 2.33
N ARG A 229 -12.47 -10.50 2.34
CA ARG A 229 -11.93 -11.10 1.12
C ARG A 229 -12.95 -11.95 0.36
N LYS A 230 -13.94 -12.51 1.03
CA LYS A 230 -15.01 -13.30 0.39
C LYS A 230 -15.82 -12.54 -0.66
N VAL A 231 -15.95 -11.22 -0.53
CA VAL A 231 -16.69 -10.39 -1.49
C VAL A 231 -15.80 -9.80 -2.60
N LEU A 232 -14.49 -10.00 -2.53
CA LEU A 232 -13.58 -9.47 -3.53
C LEU A 232 -13.59 -10.32 -4.82
N PRO A 233 -13.61 -9.69 -6.00
CA PRO A 233 -13.64 -10.40 -7.29
C PRO A 233 -12.54 -11.45 -7.44
N ARG A 234 -11.32 -11.18 -6.94
CA ARG A 234 -10.18 -12.12 -7.03
C ARG A 234 -10.38 -13.43 -6.28
N PHE A 235 -11.31 -13.48 -5.33
CA PHE A 235 -11.64 -14.67 -4.54
C PHE A 235 -12.96 -15.33 -4.99
N GLN A 236 -13.62 -14.80 -6.02
CA GLN A 236 -14.81 -15.42 -6.57
C GLN A 236 -14.45 -16.70 -7.36
N PRO A 237 -15.30 -17.75 -7.37
CA PRO A 237 -15.00 -19.02 -8.02
C PRO A 237 -14.51 -18.89 -9.47
N GLU A 238 -15.13 -18.01 -10.25
CA GLU A 238 -14.80 -17.79 -11.67
C GLU A 238 -13.40 -17.22 -11.89
N ASN A 239 -12.81 -16.57 -10.89
CA ASN A 239 -11.49 -15.98 -10.95
C ASN A 239 -10.43 -16.85 -10.23
N LEU A 240 -10.87 -17.67 -9.26
CA LEU A 240 -9.94 -18.49 -8.46
C LEU A 240 -9.15 -19.49 -9.30
N GLU A 241 -9.78 -20.14 -10.30
CA GLU A 241 -9.10 -21.12 -11.17
C GLU A 241 -7.98 -20.44 -11.96
N LYS A 242 -8.25 -19.26 -12.53
CA LYS A 242 -7.26 -18.51 -13.30
C LYS A 242 -6.14 -17.99 -12.42
N ASN A 243 -6.49 -17.44 -11.26
CA ASN A 243 -5.51 -16.96 -10.29
C ASN A 243 -4.66 -18.12 -9.74
N ALA A 244 -5.21 -19.34 -9.63
CA ALA A 244 -4.45 -20.52 -9.21
C ALA A 244 -3.32 -20.86 -10.18
N LEU A 245 -3.53 -20.76 -11.49
CA LEU A 245 -2.48 -21.00 -12.50
C LEU A 245 -1.32 -20.02 -12.35
N ILE A 246 -1.62 -18.75 -12.07
CA ILE A 246 -0.60 -17.72 -11.79
C ILE A 246 0.17 -18.08 -10.51
N PHE A 247 -0.56 -18.45 -9.45
CA PHE A 247 0.08 -18.86 -8.21
C PHE A 247 0.99 -20.07 -8.40
N GLU A 248 0.59 -21.07 -9.18
CA GLU A 248 1.41 -22.25 -9.48
C GLU A 248 2.69 -21.87 -10.21
N SER A 249 2.62 -20.95 -11.19
CA SER A 249 3.80 -20.45 -11.91
C SER A 249 4.76 -19.72 -10.97
N VAL A 250 4.21 -18.82 -10.11
CA VAL A 250 5.00 -18.12 -9.09
C VAL A 250 5.61 -19.11 -8.09
N ASN A 251 4.86 -20.11 -7.63
CA ASN A 251 5.34 -21.14 -6.69
C ASN A 251 6.45 -22.02 -7.31
N ALA A 252 6.32 -22.38 -8.58
CA ALA A 252 7.37 -23.12 -9.29
C ALA A 252 8.67 -22.32 -9.37
N MET A 253 8.58 -21.01 -9.68
CA MET A 253 9.76 -20.14 -9.68
C MET A 253 10.33 -19.94 -8.27
N ALA A 254 9.49 -19.74 -7.26
CA ALA A 254 9.93 -19.63 -5.88
C ALA A 254 10.70 -20.88 -5.42
N THR A 255 10.21 -22.06 -5.79
CA THR A 255 10.86 -23.34 -5.52
C THR A 255 12.26 -23.40 -6.17
N ARG A 256 12.39 -23.01 -7.45
CA ARG A 256 13.70 -22.93 -8.14
C ARG A 256 14.68 -21.99 -7.44
N LYS A 257 14.17 -20.89 -6.86
CA LYS A 257 14.96 -19.90 -6.13
C LYS A 257 15.22 -20.23 -4.66
N GLY A 258 14.60 -21.28 -4.13
CA GLY A 258 14.74 -21.65 -2.71
C GLY A 258 14.09 -20.67 -1.74
N CYS A 259 13.02 -19.96 -2.18
CA CYS A 259 12.25 -19.05 -1.36
C CYS A 259 10.76 -19.40 -1.38
N THR A 260 9.95 -18.73 -0.55
CA THR A 260 8.49 -18.92 -0.57
C THR A 260 7.83 -18.05 -1.66
N PRO A 261 6.62 -18.41 -2.14
CA PRO A 261 5.87 -17.55 -3.07
C PRO A 261 5.64 -16.13 -2.56
N SER A 262 5.38 -15.98 -1.26
CA SER A 262 5.27 -14.66 -0.61
C SER A 262 6.57 -13.86 -0.69
N GLN A 263 7.70 -14.50 -0.44
CA GLN A 263 9.01 -13.85 -0.55
C GLN A 263 9.32 -13.45 -1.99
N LEU A 264 9.00 -14.31 -2.95
CA LEU A 264 9.18 -13.99 -4.37
C LEU A 264 8.31 -12.81 -4.80
N ALA A 265 7.03 -12.78 -4.40
CA ALA A 265 6.12 -11.68 -4.70
C ALA A 265 6.60 -10.35 -4.09
N LEU A 266 7.04 -10.35 -2.83
CA LEU A 266 7.62 -9.16 -2.20
C LEU A 266 8.93 -8.73 -2.84
N ALA A 267 9.80 -9.68 -3.20
CA ALA A 267 11.05 -9.38 -3.91
C ALA A 267 10.77 -8.72 -5.25
N TRP A 268 9.76 -9.17 -5.99
CA TRP A 268 9.34 -8.52 -7.23
C TRP A 268 8.93 -7.06 -6.99
N VAL A 269 8.17 -6.77 -5.93
CA VAL A 269 7.81 -5.39 -5.56
C VAL A 269 9.06 -4.56 -5.25
N HIS A 270 9.99 -5.10 -4.46
CA HIS A 270 11.25 -4.41 -4.13
C HIS A 270 12.13 -4.11 -5.35
N HIS A 271 12.03 -4.90 -6.41
CA HIS A 271 12.81 -4.69 -7.65
C HIS A 271 12.14 -3.74 -8.64
N GLN A 272 10.95 -3.19 -8.30
CA GLN A 272 10.27 -2.24 -9.18
C GLN A 272 10.89 -0.84 -9.16
N GLY A 273 11.55 -0.43 -8.09
CA GLY A 273 12.20 0.88 -7.98
C GLY A 273 12.80 1.12 -6.60
N SER A 274 13.73 2.06 -6.52
CA SER A 274 14.37 2.44 -5.25
C SER A 274 13.50 3.31 -4.36
N ASP A 275 12.34 3.75 -4.85
CA ASP A 275 11.36 4.61 -4.23
C ASP A 275 10.04 3.89 -3.88
N VAL A 276 10.05 2.54 -3.94
CA VAL A 276 8.89 1.68 -3.68
C VAL A 276 9.01 0.97 -2.35
N CYS A 277 8.10 1.26 -1.44
CA CYS A 277 8.03 0.68 -0.11
C CYS A 277 6.78 -0.21 0.02
N PRO A 278 6.89 -1.56 -0.04
CA PRO A 278 5.77 -2.44 0.26
C PRO A 278 5.46 -2.44 1.76
N ILE A 279 4.16 -2.54 2.09
CA ILE A 279 3.67 -2.60 3.46
C ILE A 279 2.87 -3.89 3.71
N PRO A 280 3.47 -5.09 3.60
CA PRO A 280 2.78 -6.34 3.88
C PRO A 280 2.25 -6.35 5.31
N GLY A 281 0.94 -6.59 5.47
CA GLY A 281 0.30 -6.75 6.77
C GLY A 281 0.33 -8.20 7.23
N THR A 282 0.47 -8.41 8.53
CA THR A 282 0.34 -9.72 9.18
C THR A 282 -0.04 -9.57 10.64
N THR A 283 -0.56 -10.66 11.22
CA THR A 283 -0.84 -10.79 12.66
C THR A 283 0.00 -11.90 13.31
N LYS A 284 0.98 -12.48 12.57
CA LYS A 284 1.84 -13.58 13.01
C LYS A 284 3.31 -13.21 12.87
N MET A 285 4.10 -13.41 13.92
CA MET A 285 5.56 -13.15 13.90
C MET A 285 6.30 -13.99 12.85
N GLU A 286 5.87 -15.22 12.64
CA GLU A 286 6.45 -16.09 11.61
C GLU A 286 6.30 -15.51 10.21
N ASN A 287 5.07 -15.07 9.86
CA ASN A 287 4.81 -14.44 8.58
C ASN A 287 5.58 -13.12 8.43
N PHE A 288 5.68 -12.34 9.52
CA PHE A 288 6.50 -11.13 9.53
C PHE A 288 7.96 -11.44 9.19
N ASN A 289 8.56 -12.43 9.85
CA ASN A 289 9.95 -12.82 9.60
C ASN A 289 10.15 -13.34 8.17
N GLN A 290 9.18 -14.08 7.61
CA GLN A 290 9.21 -14.50 6.21
C GLN A 290 9.13 -13.30 5.25
N ASN A 291 8.26 -12.33 5.52
CA ASN A 291 8.14 -11.12 4.72
C ASN A 291 9.43 -10.30 4.70
N VAL A 292 10.08 -10.14 5.86
CA VAL A 292 11.40 -9.47 5.94
C VAL A 292 12.47 -10.25 5.18
N GLY A 293 12.41 -11.57 5.18
CA GLY A 293 13.31 -12.43 4.41
C GLY A 293 13.28 -12.19 2.90
N ALA A 294 12.22 -11.59 2.37
CA ALA A 294 12.11 -11.23 0.96
C ALA A 294 13.19 -10.23 0.50
N LEU A 295 13.68 -9.37 1.39
CA LEU A 295 14.77 -8.41 1.12
C LEU A 295 16.08 -9.09 0.69
N SER A 296 16.26 -10.36 1.04
CA SER A 296 17.43 -11.15 0.64
C SER A 296 17.28 -11.81 -0.74
N VAL A 297 16.07 -11.88 -1.28
CA VAL A 297 15.80 -12.51 -2.59
C VAL A 297 16.17 -11.52 -3.69
N LYS A 298 17.14 -11.92 -4.53
CA LYS A 298 17.56 -11.10 -5.68
C LYS A 298 16.95 -11.66 -6.94
N LEU A 299 16.43 -10.78 -7.79
CA LEU A 299 15.85 -11.11 -9.09
C LEU A 299 16.72 -10.53 -10.19
N THR A 300 16.98 -11.36 -11.23
CA THR A 300 17.61 -10.88 -12.45
C THR A 300 16.58 -10.19 -13.37
N PRO A 301 17.01 -9.41 -14.37
CA PRO A 301 16.08 -8.85 -15.36
C PRO A 301 15.23 -9.89 -16.08
N GLU A 302 15.80 -11.06 -16.36
CA GLU A 302 15.10 -12.19 -17.01
C GLU A 302 14.02 -12.77 -16.08
N GLU A 303 14.33 -12.93 -14.80
CA GLU A 303 13.38 -13.39 -13.78
C GLU A 303 12.26 -12.37 -13.54
N MET A 304 12.57 -11.08 -13.58
CA MET A 304 11.55 -10.02 -13.54
C MET A 304 10.62 -10.11 -14.74
N ALA A 305 11.17 -10.26 -15.96
CA ALA A 305 10.39 -10.42 -17.17
C ALA A 305 9.55 -11.72 -17.17
N GLU A 306 10.08 -12.83 -16.62
CA GLU A 306 9.33 -14.07 -16.44
C GLU A 306 8.11 -13.85 -15.52
N LEU A 307 8.29 -13.20 -14.36
CA LEU A 307 7.19 -12.89 -13.43
C LEU A 307 6.13 -11.95 -14.06
N GLU A 308 6.56 -10.96 -14.82
CA GLU A 308 5.68 -10.06 -15.55
C GLU A 308 4.87 -10.79 -16.62
N SER A 309 5.46 -11.80 -17.27
CA SER A 309 4.78 -12.59 -18.29
C SER A 309 3.61 -13.40 -17.75
N TYR A 310 3.67 -13.87 -16.50
CA TYR A 310 2.56 -14.60 -15.86
C TYR A 310 1.29 -13.76 -15.72
N ALA A 311 1.47 -12.45 -15.60
CA ALA A 311 0.38 -11.49 -15.49
C ALA A 311 -0.10 -11.00 -16.88
N ALA A 312 0.73 -11.08 -17.90
CA ALA A 312 0.44 -10.58 -19.26
C ALA A 312 -0.52 -11.47 -20.06
N THR A 313 -0.79 -12.70 -19.62
CA THR A 313 -1.58 -13.70 -20.38
C THR A 313 -3.07 -13.39 -20.50
N GLY A 314 -3.52 -12.19 -20.18
CA GLY A 314 -4.89 -11.72 -20.43
C GLY A 314 -5.98 -12.32 -19.53
N ASP A 315 -5.62 -13.30 -18.72
CA ASP A 315 -6.55 -14.09 -17.89
C ASP A 315 -6.62 -13.66 -16.41
N VAL A 316 -5.89 -12.60 -16.03
CA VAL A 316 -5.88 -12.12 -14.65
C VAL A 316 -7.07 -11.20 -14.41
N HIS A 317 -8.13 -11.74 -13.80
CA HIS A 317 -9.30 -10.98 -13.39
C HIS A 317 -9.18 -10.52 -11.93
N ALA A 318 -8.23 -9.65 -11.62
CA ALA A 318 -8.31 -8.83 -10.43
C ALA A 318 -9.01 -7.53 -10.82
N VAL A 319 -10.30 -7.49 -10.66
CA VAL A 319 -11.04 -6.23 -10.79
C VAL A 319 -10.66 -5.38 -9.58
N HIS A 320 -10.09 -4.19 -9.81
CA HIS A 320 -10.09 -3.12 -8.83
C HIS A 320 -11.52 -2.97 -8.29
N GLU A 321 -11.65 -2.77 -6.99
CA GLU A 321 -12.95 -2.48 -6.39
C GLU A 321 -13.54 -1.24 -7.05
N PRO A 322 -14.59 -1.35 -7.90
CA PRO A 322 -15.15 -0.20 -8.60
C PRO A 322 -15.81 0.80 -7.64
N THR A 323 -15.99 0.41 -6.38
CA THR A 323 -16.87 1.11 -5.44
C THR A 323 -16.18 2.24 -4.69
N TYR A 324 -14.83 2.34 -4.68
CA TYR A 324 -14.11 3.29 -3.82
C TYR A 324 -13.08 4.15 -4.54
N CYS A 325 -12.85 3.95 -5.84
CA CYS A 325 -12.00 4.82 -6.66
C CYS A 325 -12.85 5.82 -7.43
N VAL A 326 -13.35 6.86 -6.77
CA VAL A 326 -14.20 7.87 -7.40
C VAL A 326 -13.39 8.76 -8.35
N ASP A 327 -12.06 8.79 -8.21
CA ASP A 327 -11.15 9.64 -8.99
C ASP A 327 -10.15 8.86 -9.87
N ALA A 328 -10.09 7.54 -9.76
CA ALA A 328 -9.30 6.72 -10.67
C ALA A 328 -10.00 6.69 -12.03
N VAL A 329 -9.34 7.19 -13.06
CA VAL A 329 -9.78 7.04 -14.44
C VAL A 329 -10.09 5.57 -14.68
N ARG A 330 -11.36 5.27 -14.98
CA ARG A 330 -11.79 4.00 -15.52
C ARG A 330 -11.03 3.79 -16.83
N VAL A 331 -9.86 3.17 -16.76
CA VAL A 331 -9.26 2.60 -17.96
C VAL A 331 -10.06 1.34 -18.21
N GLU A 332 -11.04 1.45 -19.11
CA GLU A 332 -11.73 0.29 -19.67
C GLU A 332 -10.74 -0.46 -20.57
N SER A 333 -9.86 -1.21 -19.93
CA SER A 333 -9.16 -2.32 -20.55
C SER A 333 -9.28 -3.47 -19.57
N GLY A 334 -10.13 -4.42 -19.89
CA GLY A 334 -10.19 -5.68 -19.18
C GLY A 334 -8.79 -6.22 -19.03
N ASN A 335 -8.54 -6.77 -17.87
CA ASN A 335 -7.51 -7.73 -17.51
C ASN A 335 -6.48 -7.25 -16.49
N GLY A 336 -6.60 -7.80 -15.29
CA GLY A 336 -5.55 -8.42 -14.55
C GLY A 336 -4.60 -7.61 -13.71
N MET A 337 -4.37 -8.13 -12.55
CA MET A 337 -3.63 -7.63 -11.38
C MET A 337 -2.18 -7.16 -11.61
N CYS A 338 -1.53 -7.50 -12.71
CA CYS A 338 -0.14 -7.16 -13.01
C CYS A 338 0.12 -6.53 -14.38
N VAL A 339 -0.83 -6.52 -15.31
CA VAL A 339 -0.59 -6.13 -16.70
C VAL A 339 -0.47 -4.62 -16.93
N HIS A 340 -0.95 -3.79 -16.02
CA HIS A 340 -0.92 -2.34 -16.17
C HIS A 340 0.49 -1.71 -16.11
N VAL A 341 1.48 -2.40 -15.56
CA VAL A 341 2.85 -1.89 -15.43
C VAL A 341 3.54 -1.70 -16.80
N ALA A 342 3.40 -2.68 -17.68
CA ALA A 342 4.05 -2.62 -19.01
C ALA A 342 3.29 -1.70 -19.99
N ALA A 343 1.95 -1.71 -19.95
CA ALA A 343 1.14 -0.90 -20.85
C ALA A 343 1.21 0.60 -20.55
N MET A 344 1.28 1.00 -19.28
CA MET A 344 1.44 2.42 -18.93
C MET A 344 2.82 3.00 -19.28
N ARG A 345 3.90 2.21 -19.27
CA ARG A 345 5.20 2.66 -19.79
C ARG A 345 5.14 2.97 -21.29
N ALA A 346 4.40 2.18 -22.08
CA ALA A 346 4.30 2.37 -23.53
C ALA A 346 3.38 3.55 -23.91
N THR A 347 2.27 3.76 -23.22
CA THR A 347 1.34 4.87 -23.52
C THR A 347 1.83 6.22 -23.03
N TRP A 348 2.67 6.28 -22.00
CA TRP A 348 3.25 7.53 -21.49
C TRP A 348 4.35 8.12 -22.38
N SER A 349 5.15 7.29 -23.03
CA SER A 349 6.15 7.77 -24.01
C SER A 349 5.51 8.42 -25.24
N SER A 350 4.24 8.10 -25.55
CA SER A 350 3.56 8.64 -26.74
C SER A 350 2.70 9.88 -26.47
N CYS A 351 2.40 10.20 -25.20
CA CYS A 351 1.59 11.37 -24.83
C CYS A 351 2.38 12.65 -24.55
N THR A 352 3.71 12.62 -24.55
CA THR A 352 4.54 13.79 -24.22
C THR A 352 4.89 14.72 -25.38
N SER A 353 4.39 14.47 -26.61
CA SER A 353 4.80 15.20 -27.81
C SER A 353 3.73 16.04 -28.51
N GLY A 354 2.59 16.34 -27.88
CA GLY A 354 1.56 17.22 -28.49
C GLY A 354 1.41 18.57 -27.78
N PRO A 355 1.22 19.68 -28.51
CA PRO A 355 1.00 20.99 -27.90
C PRO A 355 -0.39 21.06 -27.21
N TRP A 356 -0.42 21.63 -26.03
CA TRP A 356 -1.61 21.87 -25.20
C TRP A 356 -2.51 22.95 -25.84
N ASP A 357 -3.81 22.66 -26.05
CA ASP A 357 -4.77 23.63 -26.58
C ASP A 357 -5.76 24.23 -25.56
N GLY A 358 -5.60 23.97 -24.29
CA GLY A 358 -6.32 24.69 -23.24
C GLY A 358 -7.82 24.35 -23.08
N THR A 359 -8.34 23.28 -23.68
CA THR A 359 -9.73 22.88 -23.52
C THR A 359 -9.85 21.51 -22.81
N ASP A 360 -10.67 21.45 -21.75
CA ASP A 360 -10.91 20.29 -20.87
C ASP A 360 -11.67 19.12 -21.55
N ARG A 361 -11.20 18.64 -22.71
CA ARG A 361 -11.73 17.39 -23.28
C ARG A 361 -10.58 16.53 -23.81
N PRO A 362 -10.49 15.26 -23.40
CA PRO A 362 -9.55 14.34 -24.04
C PRO A 362 -10.07 13.98 -25.43
N VAL A 363 -9.36 14.42 -26.47
CA VAL A 363 -9.59 13.94 -27.84
C VAL A 363 -8.81 12.63 -27.96
N CYS A 364 -9.48 11.52 -27.69
CA CYS A 364 -9.00 10.20 -28.07
C CYS A 364 -9.53 9.90 -29.46
N GLY A 365 -8.70 10.05 -30.49
CA GLY A 365 -9.02 9.65 -31.86
C GLY A 365 -9.16 8.14 -31.94
N LEU A 366 -10.33 7.66 -32.31
CA LEU A 366 -10.58 6.31 -32.77
C LEU A 366 -9.71 6.05 -34.00
N ILE A 367 -8.84 5.06 -33.91
CA ILE A 367 -8.29 4.39 -35.09
C ILE A 367 -8.97 3.03 -35.17
N THR A 368 -9.69 2.83 -36.26
CA THR A 368 -10.37 1.61 -36.71
C THR A 368 -9.43 0.40 -36.78
#